data_f61ab6dbda98427cc3f5087b5cdd22a0
#
_entry.id   f61ab6dbda98427cc3f5087b5cdd22a0
#
_cell.length_a   1.000
_cell.length_b   1.000
_cell.length_c   1.000
_cell.angle_alpha   90.00
_cell.angle_beta   90.00
_cell.angle_gamma   90.00
#
_symmetry.space_group_name_H-M   'P 1'
#
loop_
_entity.id
_entity.type
_entity.pdbx_description
1 polymer ?
#
loop_
_entity_poly.entity_id
_entity_poly.type
_entity_poly.pdbx_seq_one_letter_code
_entity_poly.pdbx_strand_id
1 'polypeptide(L)'
;MAYAIYMNAFKFGPNLSVPGAMDLFGLWLTMPEIAANLDLINQNFPLSVGMLNASGAAYENIAFPPSLLAGVTLNGVDMLIDPLTGVILNHSNVASYTF
;
A
#
# COMPACT_ATOMS: atom_id res chain seq x y z
N MET A 1 -7.75 4.54 23.96
CA MET A 1 -6.74 3.68 23.30
C MET A 1 -6.62 4.14 21.84
N ALA A 2 -5.41 4.41 21.40
CA ALA A 2 -5.18 4.75 20.01
C ALA A 2 -5.15 3.46 19.17
N TYR A 3 -5.88 3.47 18.05
CA TYR A 3 -5.84 2.37 17.10
C TYR A 3 -4.66 2.53 16.17
N ALA A 4 -4.11 1.43 15.68
CA ALA A 4 -3.04 1.48 14.70
C ALA A 4 -3.54 2.08 13.38
N ILE A 5 -2.66 2.80 12.73
CA ILE A 5 -2.89 3.30 11.37
C ILE A 5 -2.32 2.26 10.41
N TYR A 6 -3.07 1.94 9.36
CA TYR A 6 -2.51 1.17 8.26
C TYR A 6 -2.03 2.12 7.16
N MET A 7 -0.92 1.76 6.54
CA MET A 7 -0.46 2.35 5.30
C MET A 7 -0.18 1.24 4.30
N ASN A 8 -0.62 1.44 3.07
CA ASN A 8 -0.36 0.50 1.99
C ASN A 8 0.50 1.17 0.93
N ALA A 9 1.55 0.49 0.53
CA ALA A 9 2.31 0.85 -0.66
C ALA A 9 1.98 -0.16 -1.76
N PHE A 10 1.82 0.30 -2.98
CA PHE A 10 1.50 -0.57 -4.10
C PHE A 10 2.05 -0.03 -5.41
N LYS A 11 2.12 -0.92 -6.38
CA LYS A 11 2.53 -0.58 -7.75
C LYS A 11 1.77 -1.45 -8.75
N PHE A 12 1.55 -0.92 -9.93
CA PHE A 12 1.04 -1.71 -11.05
C PHE A 12 2.22 -2.29 -11.84
N GLY A 13 2.03 -3.49 -12.35
CA GLY A 13 3.05 -4.19 -13.11
C GLY A 13 3.91 -5.13 -12.27
N PRO A 14 4.96 -5.73 -12.86
CA PRO A 14 5.76 -6.73 -12.17
C PRO A 14 6.58 -6.14 -11.02
N ASN A 15 6.72 -6.91 -9.94
CA ASN A 15 7.54 -6.54 -8.78
C ASN A 15 9.00 -6.93 -9.04
N LEU A 16 9.70 -6.08 -9.79
CA LEU A 16 11.06 -6.35 -10.23
C LEU A 16 12.06 -5.42 -9.55
N SER A 17 13.19 -5.99 -9.14
CA SER A 17 14.35 -5.23 -8.67
C SER A 17 15.12 -4.69 -9.87
N VAL A 18 14.80 -3.45 -10.24
CA VAL A 18 15.49 -2.74 -11.34
C VAL A 18 16.46 -1.70 -10.77
N PRO A 19 17.46 -1.23 -11.54
CA PRO A 19 18.37 -0.19 -11.06
C PRO A 19 17.62 1.05 -10.56
N GLY A 20 17.97 1.52 -9.37
CA GLY A 20 17.32 2.67 -8.73
C GLY A 20 16.05 2.34 -7.95
N ALA A 21 15.58 1.11 -7.95
CA ALA A 21 14.43 0.72 -7.13
C ALA A 21 14.86 0.51 -5.67
N MET A 22 13.95 0.86 -4.75
CA MET A 22 14.11 0.63 -3.32
C MET A 22 13.27 -0.56 -2.88
N ASP A 23 13.81 -1.36 -1.96
CA ASP A 23 13.11 -2.50 -1.37
C ASP A 23 12.29 -2.04 -0.17
N LEU A 24 10.97 -2.06 -0.29
CA LEU A 24 10.05 -1.81 0.80
C LEU A 24 9.40 -3.13 1.21
N PHE A 25 10.02 -3.82 2.15
CA PHE A 25 9.54 -5.12 2.67
C PHE A 25 9.25 -6.15 1.56
N GLY A 26 10.08 -6.16 0.53
CA GLY A 26 9.92 -7.02 -0.63
C GLY A 26 9.23 -6.39 -1.84
N LEU A 27 8.65 -5.22 -1.68
CA LEU A 27 8.05 -4.46 -2.79
C LEU A 27 9.10 -3.49 -3.36
N TRP A 28 9.48 -3.69 -4.60
CA TRP A 28 10.49 -2.87 -5.26
C TRP A 28 9.85 -1.67 -5.95
N LEU A 29 10.18 -0.47 -5.46
CA LEU A 29 9.59 0.78 -5.94
C LEU A 29 10.67 1.67 -6.54
N THR A 30 10.43 2.16 -7.76
CA THR A 30 11.23 3.22 -8.36
C THR A 30 10.84 4.58 -7.74
N MET A 31 11.65 5.61 -7.97
CA MET A 31 11.35 6.96 -7.43
C MET A 31 9.98 7.50 -7.86
N PRO A 32 9.56 7.38 -9.14
CA PRO A 32 8.21 7.80 -9.54
C PRO A 32 7.10 7.03 -8.81
N GLU A 33 7.31 5.73 -8.56
CA GLU A 33 6.34 4.90 -7.84
C GLU A 33 6.25 5.30 -6.36
N ILE A 34 7.38 5.62 -5.73
CA ILE A 34 7.41 6.14 -4.35
C ILE A 34 6.67 7.47 -4.27
N ALA A 35 6.93 8.37 -5.20
CA ALA A 35 6.27 9.68 -5.24
C ALA A 35 4.75 9.53 -5.40
N ALA A 36 4.29 8.63 -6.26
CA ALA A 36 2.87 8.35 -6.45
C ALA A 36 2.21 7.81 -5.18
N ASN A 37 2.88 6.91 -4.45
CA ASN A 37 2.37 6.38 -3.19
C ASN A 37 2.29 7.48 -2.12
N LEU A 38 3.30 8.32 -2.01
CA LEU A 38 3.30 9.44 -1.05
C LEU A 38 2.17 10.43 -1.37
N ASP A 39 1.91 10.72 -2.63
CA ASP A 39 0.80 11.56 -3.04
C ASP A 39 -0.55 11.00 -2.59
N LEU A 40 -0.78 9.70 -2.80
CA LEU A 40 -2.02 9.05 -2.38
C LEU A 40 -2.19 9.06 -0.86
N ILE A 41 -1.11 8.85 -0.12
CA ILE A 41 -1.14 8.93 1.35
C ILE A 41 -1.46 10.35 1.80
N ASN A 42 -0.87 11.36 1.18
CA ASN A 42 -1.14 12.77 1.51
C ASN A 42 -2.56 13.20 1.19
N GLN A 43 -3.20 12.56 0.21
CA GLN A 43 -4.60 12.79 -0.14
C GLN A 43 -5.57 11.97 0.71
N ASN A 44 -5.09 11.19 1.66
CA ASN A 44 -5.88 10.26 2.48
C ASN A 44 -6.69 9.28 1.63
N PHE A 45 -6.09 8.79 0.55
CA PHE A 45 -6.74 7.81 -0.31
C PHE A 45 -7.02 6.53 0.50
N PRO A 46 -8.27 6.03 0.53
CA PRO A 46 -8.64 4.96 1.48
C PRO A 46 -7.88 3.65 1.30
N LEU A 47 -7.38 3.34 0.10
CA LEU A 47 -6.54 2.16 -0.14
C LEU A 47 -5.13 2.35 0.41
N SER A 48 -4.68 3.59 0.56
CA SER A 48 -3.29 3.91 0.91
C SER A 48 -3.08 4.16 2.39
N VAL A 49 -4.07 4.72 3.09
CA VAL A 49 -3.95 5.06 4.52
C VAL A 49 -5.31 5.05 5.19
N GLY A 50 -5.37 4.64 6.44
CA GLY A 50 -6.58 4.68 7.24
C GLY A 50 -6.34 4.15 8.64
N MET A 51 -7.40 4.10 9.44
CA MET A 51 -7.37 3.59 10.80
C MET A 51 -8.02 2.22 10.87
N LEU A 52 -7.43 1.32 11.65
CA LEU A 52 -8.08 0.06 11.98
C LEU A 52 -9.22 0.33 12.96
N ASN A 53 -10.28 -0.49 12.86
CA ASN A 53 -11.38 -0.44 13.81
C ASN A 53 -10.99 -1.11 15.14
N ALA A 54 -11.92 -1.16 16.09
CA ALA A 54 -11.68 -1.77 17.41
C ALA A 54 -11.33 -3.27 17.34
N SER A 55 -11.69 -3.95 16.25
CA SER A 55 -11.36 -5.37 16.02
C SER A 55 -9.98 -5.54 15.35
N GLY A 56 -9.27 -4.45 15.03
CA GLY A 56 -8.00 -4.51 14.34
C GLY A 56 -8.14 -4.74 12.84
N ALA A 57 -9.28 -4.37 12.25
CA ALA A 57 -9.55 -4.57 10.83
C ALA A 57 -9.98 -3.28 10.16
N ALA A 58 -9.75 -3.19 8.85
CA ALA A 58 -10.24 -2.12 8.01
C ALA A 58 -10.73 -2.71 6.68
N TYR A 59 -11.86 -2.20 6.21
CA TYR A 59 -12.48 -2.67 4.97
C TYR A 59 -12.75 -1.46 4.07
N GLU A 60 -12.27 -1.55 2.84
CA GLU A 60 -12.48 -0.52 1.84
C GLU A 60 -13.00 -1.16 0.55
N ASN A 61 -14.02 -0.55 -0.02
CA ASN A 61 -14.55 -0.94 -1.32
C ASN A 61 -14.18 0.14 -2.34
N ILE A 62 -13.30 -0.21 -3.27
CA ILE A 62 -12.89 0.70 -4.33
C ILE A 62 -13.31 0.09 -5.66
N ALA A 63 -14.18 0.81 -6.37
CA ALA A 63 -14.63 0.38 -7.68
C ALA A 63 -13.68 0.90 -8.75
N PHE A 64 -13.05 -0.02 -9.47
CA PHE A 64 -12.31 0.31 -10.68
C PHE A 64 -13.11 -0.17 -11.90
N PRO A 65 -13.11 0.59 -13.01
CA PRO A 65 -13.70 0.09 -14.25
C PRO A 65 -12.94 -1.17 -14.70
N PRO A 66 -13.58 -2.35 -14.78
CA PRO A 66 -12.85 -3.59 -15.07
C PRO A 66 -12.13 -3.57 -16.42
N SER A 67 -12.69 -2.85 -17.39
CA SER A 67 -12.10 -2.74 -18.72
C SER A 67 -10.77 -1.99 -18.76
N LEU A 68 -10.51 -1.09 -17.80
CA LEU A 68 -9.28 -0.31 -17.77
C LEU A 68 -8.12 -1.09 -17.15
N LEU A 69 -8.43 -2.04 -16.27
CA LEU A 69 -7.41 -2.75 -15.48
C LEU A 69 -7.26 -4.21 -15.87
N ALA A 70 -8.05 -4.70 -16.86
CA ALA A 70 -7.99 -6.09 -17.26
C ALA A 70 -6.56 -6.52 -17.64
N GLY A 71 -6.07 -7.58 -17.01
CA GLY A 71 -4.72 -8.09 -17.21
C GLY A 71 -3.62 -7.34 -16.47
N VAL A 72 -3.93 -6.27 -15.76
CA VAL A 72 -2.96 -5.52 -14.98
C VAL A 72 -2.75 -6.19 -13.63
N THR A 73 -1.50 -6.34 -13.21
CA THR A 73 -1.15 -6.86 -11.89
C THR A 73 -0.89 -5.72 -10.93
N LEU A 74 -1.51 -5.81 -9.75
CA LEU A 74 -1.27 -4.91 -8.63
C LEU A 74 -0.46 -5.66 -7.58
N ASN A 75 0.69 -5.12 -7.21
CA ASN A 75 1.52 -5.61 -6.11
C ASN A 75 1.49 -4.62 -4.97
N GLY A 76 1.36 -5.11 -3.74
CA GLY A 76 1.28 -4.22 -2.59
C GLY A 76 1.76 -4.85 -1.30
N VAL A 77 2.05 -3.99 -0.34
CA VAL A 77 2.44 -4.37 1.01
C VAL A 77 1.69 -3.50 2.01
N ASP A 78 1.18 -4.11 3.08
CA ASP A 78 0.51 -3.42 4.18
C ASP A 78 1.49 -3.16 5.31
N MET A 79 1.40 -1.98 5.92
CA MET A 79 2.20 -1.61 7.09
C MET A 79 1.27 -1.14 8.21
N LEU A 80 1.56 -1.57 9.44
CA LEU A 80 0.91 -1.05 10.64
C LEU A 80 1.82 -0.03 11.29
N ILE A 81 1.28 1.13 11.61
CA ILE A 81 2.04 2.26 12.13
C ILE A 81 1.45 2.72 13.45
N ASP A 82 2.31 2.95 14.44
CA ASP A 82 1.92 3.57 15.70
C ASP A 82 1.60 5.04 15.44
N PRO A 83 0.34 5.50 15.66
CA PRO A 83 -0.02 6.89 15.39
C PRO A 83 0.67 7.90 16.30
N LEU A 84 1.19 7.46 17.44
CA LEU A 84 1.86 8.35 18.39
C LEU A 84 3.33 8.57 18.05
N THR A 85 4.00 7.57 17.51
CA THR A 85 5.45 7.62 17.27
C THR A 85 5.83 7.61 15.81
N GLY A 86 4.91 7.19 14.93
CA GLY A 86 5.18 6.99 13.50
C GLY A 86 6.03 5.75 13.21
N VAL A 87 6.26 4.90 14.20
CA VAL A 87 7.06 3.69 14.04
C VAL A 87 6.24 2.61 13.35
N ILE A 88 6.86 1.91 12.42
CA ILE A 88 6.26 0.75 11.77
C ILE A 88 6.30 -0.42 12.76
N LEU A 89 5.11 -0.87 13.19
CA LEU A 89 4.97 -1.95 14.15
C LEU A 89 5.08 -3.32 13.50
N ASN A 90 4.58 -3.44 12.29
CA ASN A 90 4.55 -4.70 11.55
C ASN A 90 4.25 -4.43 10.08
N HIS A 91 4.46 -5.43 9.24
CA HIS A 91 4.14 -5.37 7.83
C HIS A 91 3.72 -6.74 7.30
N SER A 92 2.98 -6.76 6.20
CA SER A 92 2.64 -7.99 5.49
C SER A 92 3.78 -8.40 4.56
N ASN A 93 3.67 -9.61 3.99
CA ASN A 93 4.39 -9.97 2.78
C ASN A 93 3.78 -9.23 1.59
N VAL A 94 4.52 -9.18 0.48
CA VAL A 94 3.98 -8.62 -0.76
C VAL A 94 2.84 -9.51 -1.25
N ALA A 95 1.71 -8.90 -1.52
CA ALA A 95 0.54 -9.54 -2.13
C ALA A 95 0.40 -9.07 -3.57
N SER A 96 -0.05 -9.98 -4.43
CA SER A 96 -0.25 -9.69 -5.86
C SER A 96 -1.69 -10.02 -6.25
N TYR A 97 -2.28 -9.14 -7.04
CA TYR A 97 -3.61 -9.34 -7.59
C TYR A 97 -3.60 -8.95 -9.08
N THR A 98 -4.15 -9.82 -9.92
CA THR A 98 -4.28 -9.55 -11.36
C THR A 98 -5.76 -9.36 -11.69
N PHE A 99 -6.07 -8.22 -12.26
CA PHE A 99 -7.43 -7.88 -12.67
C PHE A 99 -7.90 -8.64 -13.91
#